data_1719c522d2411fde9738ad07397a99ea
#
_entry.id   1719c522d2411fde9738ad07397a99ea
#
_cell.length_a   1.000
_cell.length_b   1.000
_cell.length_c   1.000
_cell.angle_alpha   90.00
_cell.angle_beta   90.00
_cell.angle_gamma   90.00
#
_symmetry.space_group_name_H-M   'P 1'
#
loop_
_entity.id
_entity.type
_entity.pdbx_description
1 polymer ?
#
loop_
_entity_poly.entity_id
_entity_poly.type
_entity_poly.pdbx_seq_one_letter_code
_entity_poly.pdbx_strand_id
1 'polypeptide(L)'
;TGAEWEIHKALMQTTSPIVDCGVHYVDVMCQITDAAPIRVSGMGLRLSDEIAADMYNYGQLQVWFEDGSVGWYEAGWGPMMSETAFFVKDIVSPNGSVSIVEADKAGSSDVDGHTAVGSILRHEPIGDQVITLPDEPGHQELCDLEQAYVLRAIKEDLDLSRHMQDAVQSLAICLAADESIRTGRPVELAKPNTSENTQ
;
A
#
# COMPACT_ATOMS: atom_id res chain seq x y z
N THR A 1 2.53 -7.85 -19.58
CA THR A 1 3.24 -7.05 -20.59
C THR A 1 2.32 -6.22 -21.48
N GLY A 2 1.94 -6.63 -22.71
CA GLY A 2 1.22 -5.73 -23.64
C GLY A 2 -0.17 -5.29 -23.18
N ALA A 3 -1.04 -6.22 -22.78
CA ALA A 3 -2.42 -5.90 -22.42
C ALA A 3 -2.51 -5.10 -21.11
N GLU A 4 -1.72 -5.45 -20.13
CA GLU A 4 -1.66 -4.74 -18.84
C GLU A 4 -1.11 -3.33 -19.01
N TRP A 5 -0.09 -3.15 -19.88
CA TRP A 5 0.43 -1.83 -20.19
C TRP A 5 -0.64 -0.91 -20.81
N GLU A 6 -1.49 -1.44 -21.69
CA GLU A 6 -2.60 -0.66 -22.26
C GLU A 6 -3.60 -0.18 -21.18
N ILE A 7 -3.90 -1.05 -20.19
CA ILE A 7 -4.75 -0.69 -19.07
C ILE A 7 -4.07 0.38 -18.21
N HIS A 8 -2.84 0.18 -17.82
CA HIS A 8 -2.08 1.12 -17.00
C HIS A 8 -1.89 2.48 -17.68
N LYS A 9 -1.64 2.52 -18.99
CA LYS A 9 -1.60 3.78 -19.76
C LYS A 9 -2.91 4.54 -19.70
N ALA A 10 -4.03 3.83 -19.80
CA ALA A 10 -5.35 4.46 -19.73
C ALA A 10 -5.60 5.04 -18.33
N LEU A 11 -5.23 4.33 -17.26
CA LEU A 11 -5.32 4.82 -15.89
C LEU A 11 -4.42 6.04 -15.67
N MET A 12 -3.18 6.00 -16.15
CA MET A 12 -2.21 7.10 -16.01
C MET A 12 -2.48 8.32 -16.90
N GLN A 13 -3.66 8.43 -17.48
CA GLN A 13 -4.17 9.70 -17.97
C GLN A 13 -4.72 10.60 -16.85
N THR A 14 -5.09 10.01 -15.71
CA THR A 14 -5.75 10.73 -14.60
C THR A 14 -5.33 10.28 -13.22
N THR A 15 -4.76 9.08 -13.06
CA THR A 15 -4.47 8.47 -11.76
C THR A 15 -3.03 7.98 -11.72
N SER A 16 -2.32 8.33 -10.66
CA SER A 16 -0.93 7.90 -10.47
C SER A 16 -0.83 6.46 -9.95
N PRO A 17 0.30 5.77 -10.18
CA PRO A 17 0.56 4.46 -9.59
C PRO A 17 0.48 4.45 -8.06
N ILE A 18 0.88 5.56 -7.42
CA ILE A 18 0.80 5.70 -5.96
C ILE A 18 -0.65 5.75 -5.49
N VAL A 19 -1.53 6.49 -6.19
CA VAL A 19 -2.95 6.55 -5.81
C VAL A 19 -3.65 5.23 -6.10
N ASP A 20 -3.39 4.60 -7.24
CA ASP A 20 -4.08 3.37 -7.63
C ASP A 20 -3.72 2.17 -6.75
N CYS A 21 -2.43 1.87 -6.60
CA CYS A 21 -1.97 0.71 -5.82
C CYS A 21 -1.48 1.07 -4.43
N GLY A 22 -0.87 2.25 -4.25
CA GLY A 22 -0.24 2.65 -2.98
C GLY A 22 -1.23 2.79 -1.85
N VAL A 23 -2.48 3.14 -2.13
CA VAL A 23 -3.53 3.29 -1.13
C VAL A 23 -3.69 2.05 -0.24
N HIS A 24 -3.57 0.85 -0.79
CA HIS A 24 -3.67 -0.40 -0.05
C HIS A 24 -2.49 -0.60 0.92
N TYR A 25 -1.27 -0.31 0.48
CA TYR A 25 -0.07 -0.46 1.31
C TYR A 25 0.04 0.63 2.37
N VAL A 26 -0.39 1.84 2.05
CA VAL A 26 -0.45 2.96 3.00
C VAL A 26 -1.47 2.66 4.11
N ASP A 27 -2.62 2.07 3.77
CA ASP A 27 -3.60 1.64 4.75
C ASP A 27 -2.99 0.63 5.74
N VAL A 28 -2.28 -0.38 5.25
CA VAL A 28 -1.55 -1.34 6.09
C VAL A 28 -0.50 -0.65 6.97
N MET A 29 0.25 0.33 6.45
CA MET A 29 1.20 1.10 7.24
C MET A 29 0.51 1.84 8.40
N CYS A 30 -0.62 2.48 8.13
CA CYS A 30 -1.42 3.16 9.15
C CYS A 30 -1.91 2.21 10.24
N GLN A 31 -2.34 1.00 9.85
CA GLN A 31 -2.79 -0.02 10.81
C GLN A 31 -1.64 -0.59 11.67
N ILE A 32 -0.44 -0.72 11.11
CA ILE A 32 0.73 -1.25 11.83
C ILE A 32 1.18 -0.29 12.93
N THR A 33 1.28 1.01 12.64
CA THR A 33 1.75 1.99 13.64
C THR A 33 0.64 2.46 14.59
N ASP A 34 -0.61 2.48 14.14
CA ASP A 34 -1.76 3.09 14.82
C ASP A 34 -1.52 4.57 15.23
N ALA A 35 -0.50 5.21 14.66
CA ALA A 35 -0.14 6.60 14.89
C ALA A 35 -0.66 7.50 13.76
N ALA A 36 -0.94 8.76 14.07
CA ALA A 36 -1.39 9.70 13.06
C ALA A 36 -0.26 10.06 12.07
N PRO A 37 -0.53 10.05 10.76
CA PRO A 37 0.43 10.53 9.77
C PRO A 37 0.52 12.05 9.84
N ILE A 38 1.75 12.58 9.80
CA ILE A 38 2.01 14.02 9.97
C ILE A 38 2.60 14.69 8.74
N ARG A 39 3.33 13.94 7.90
CA ARG A 39 4.01 14.49 6.74
C ARG A 39 4.23 13.45 5.66
N VAL A 40 4.16 13.87 4.41
CA VAL A 40 4.44 13.02 3.25
C VAL A 40 5.46 13.68 2.34
N SER A 41 6.38 12.88 1.80
CA SER A 41 7.28 13.27 0.71
C SER A 41 7.18 12.26 -0.42
N GLY A 42 7.19 12.73 -1.66
CA GLY A 42 7.14 11.89 -2.84
C GLY A 42 8.21 12.25 -3.86
N MET A 43 8.58 11.26 -4.66
CA MET A 43 9.43 11.38 -5.83
C MET A 43 8.78 10.61 -6.98
N GLY A 44 8.72 11.22 -8.16
CA GLY A 44 8.13 10.61 -9.36
C GLY A 44 8.97 10.84 -10.61
N LEU A 45 8.98 9.87 -11.50
CA LEU A 45 9.65 9.92 -12.79
C LEU A 45 8.70 9.50 -13.91
N ARG A 46 8.67 10.31 -14.96
CA ARG A 46 7.98 9.97 -16.20
C ARG A 46 8.95 9.22 -17.11
N LEU A 47 8.77 7.91 -17.21
CA LEU A 47 9.63 7.00 -17.98
C LEU A 47 8.98 6.52 -19.29
N SER A 48 7.82 7.10 -19.66
CA SER A 48 7.14 6.82 -20.92
C SER A 48 6.50 8.07 -21.48
N ASP A 49 6.52 8.22 -22.81
CA ASP A 49 5.82 9.30 -23.52
C ASP A 49 4.36 8.97 -23.81
N GLU A 50 3.91 7.76 -23.51
CA GLU A 50 2.55 7.28 -23.78
C GLU A 50 1.54 7.62 -22.66
N ILE A 51 1.99 8.22 -21.56
CA ILE A 51 1.15 8.69 -20.44
C ILE A 51 0.99 10.22 -20.49
N ALA A 52 0.08 10.77 -19.69
CA ALA A 52 -0.12 12.21 -19.60
C ALA A 52 1.19 12.96 -19.28
N ALA A 53 1.35 14.17 -19.79
CA ALA A 53 2.62 14.91 -19.70
C ALA A 53 3.00 15.32 -18.28
N ASP A 54 2.02 15.48 -17.42
CA ASP A 54 2.14 15.84 -16.00
C ASP A 54 2.07 14.62 -15.07
N MET A 55 1.99 13.42 -15.65
CA MET A 55 1.92 12.14 -14.91
C MET A 55 3.30 11.47 -14.85
N TYR A 56 3.48 10.62 -13.88
CA TYR A 56 4.63 9.74 -13.71
C TYR A 56 4.19 8.27 -13.73
N ASN A 57 5.07 7.38 -14.13
CA ASN A 57 4.84 5.93 -14.11
C ASN A 57 5.84 5.15 -13.24
N TYR A 58 6.73 5.86 -12.55
CA TYR A 58 7.55 5.36 -11.46
C TYR A 58 7.52 6.38 -10.33
N GLY A 59 7.24 5.96 -9.12
CA GLY A 59 7.18 6.86 -7.97
C GLY A 59 7.44 6.17 -6.64
N GLN A 60 7.84 6.99 -5.69
CA GLN A 60 8.03 6.60 -4.29
C GLN A 60 7.34 7.61 -3.39
N LEU A 61 6.80 7.15 -2.27
CA LEU A 61 6.36 7.99 -1.18
C LEU A 61 7.05 7.59 0.13
N GLN A 62 7.21 8.57 0.99
CA GLN A 62 7.56 8.39 2.38
C GLN A 62 6.53 9.10 3.24
N VAL A 63 6.04 8.44 4.28
CA VAL A 63 5.11 9.00 5.26
C VAL A 63 5.73 8.94 6.65
N TRP A 64 5.65 10.04 7.38
CA TRP A 64 6.09 10.15 8.78
C TRP A 64 4.88 10.17 9.68
N PHE A 65 4.98 9.45 10.79
CA PHE A 65 3.95 9.34 11.80
C PHE A 65 4.34 10.05 13.11
N GLU A 66 3.35 10.37 13.96
CA GLU A 66 3.57 11.10 15.23
C GLU A 66 4.47 10.36 16.21
N ASP A 67 4.48 9.03 16.18
CA ASP A 67 5.32 8.18 17.02
C ASP A 67 6.79 8.12 16.57
N GLY A 68 7.11 8.80 15.45
CA GLY A 68 8.43 8.81 14.83
C GLY A 68 8.68 7.66 13.86
N SER A 69 7.73 6.78 13.65
CA SER A 69 7.82 5.75 12.62
C SER A 69 7.73 6.36 11.22
N VAL A 70 8.27 5.63 10.24
CA VAL A 70 8.31 6.03 8.83
C VAL A 70 7.88 4.85 7.98
N GLY A 71 6.90 5.07 7.11
CA GLY A 71 6.55 4.16 6.03
C GLY A 71 7.11 4.64 4.69
N TRP A 72 7.42 3.71 3.81
CA TRP A 72 7.71 4.04 2.42
C TRP A 72 7.10 3.02 1.47
N TYR A 73 6.74 3.49 0.28
CA TYR A 73 6.15 2.68 -0.77
C TYR A 73 6.76 3.06 -2.11
N GLU A 74 6.96 2.08 -2.96
CA GLU A 74 7.47 2.24 -4.32
C GLU A 74 6.52 1.57 -5.31
N ALA A 75 6.21 2.27 -6.39
CA ALA A 75 5.40 1.75 -7.49
C ALA A 75 6.01 2.11 -8.84
N GLY A 76 5.95 1.18 -9.77
CA GLY A 76 6.38 1.43 -11.14
C GLY A 76 5.54 0.63 -12.13
N TRP A 77 4.99 1.32 -13.13
CA TRP A 77 4.20 0.71 -14.18
C TRP A 77 4.78 1.01 -15.56
N GLY A 78 5.01 -0.04 -16.31
CA GLY A 78 5.45 0.11 -17.69
C GLY A 78 6.35 -1.00 -18.18
N PRO A 79 6.68 -0.99 -19.47
CA PRO A 79 7.50 -2.02 -20.10
C PRO A 79 8.95 -2.07 -19.59
N MET A 80 9.39 -1.03 -18.83
CA MET A 80 10.72 -0.99 -18.21
C MET A 80 10.78 -1.74 -16.87
N MET A 81 9.63 -2.12 -16.30
CA MET A 81 9.56 -2.92 -15.08
C MET A 81 9.37 -4.40 -15.44
N SER A 82 10.08 -5.28 -14.75
CA SER A 82 9.87 -6.72 -14.87
C SER A 82 8.65 -7.13 -14.04
N GLU A 83 7.76 -7.92 -14.62
CA GLU A 83 6.63 -8.54 -13.90
C GLU A 83 7.08 -9.56 -12.85
N THR A 84 8.31 -10.04 -12.99
CA THR A 84 8.96 -10.93 -12.02
C THR A 84 9.92 -10.17 -11.10
N ALA A 85 9.77 -8.85 -10.99
CA ALA A 85 10.58 -8.04 -10.09
C ALA A 85 10.40 -8.48 -8.64
N PHE A 86 11.48 -8.42 -7.90
CA PHE A 86 11.47 -8.77 -6.49
C PHE A 86 10.77 -7.68 -5.67
N PHE A 87 9.74 -8.05 -4.92
CA PHE A 87 9.05 -7.16 -4.00
C PHE A 87 9.57 -7.36 -2.59
N VAL A 88 10.01 -6.28 -1.96
CA VAL A 88 10.43 -6.27 -0.56
C VAL A 88 9.30 -5.72 0.29
N LYS A 89 8.90 -6.46 1.33
CA LYS A 89 7.90 -6.05 2.31
C LYS A 89 8.46 -6.32 3.70
N ASP A 90 9.05 -5.29 4.29
CA ASP A 90 9.71 -5.38 5.58
C ASP A 90 9.09 -4.41 6.59
N ILE A 91 8.97 -4.89 7.83
CA ILE A 91 8.63 -4.07 9.00
C ILE A 91 9.80 -4.21 9.97
N VAL A 92 10.46 -3.10 10.26
CA VAL A 92 11.65 -3.07 11.12
C VAL A 92 11.37 -2.26 12.37
N SER A 93 11.74 -2.82 13.53
CA SER A 93 11.59 -2.16 14.82
C SER A 93 12.87 -2.30 15.65
N PRO A 94 13.03 -1.56 16.75
CA PRO A 94 14.18 -1.71 17.65
C PRO A 94 14.35 -3.13 18.23
N ASN A 95 13.28 -3.93 18.25
CA ASN A 95 13.27 -5.27 18.86
C ASN A 95 13.41 -6.41 17.84
N GLY A 96 13.39 -6.09 16.55
CA GLY A 96 13.49 -7.08 15.47
C GLY A 96 12.77 -6.64 14.21
N SER A 97 12.59 -7.56 13.26
CA SER A 97 11.91 -7.30 12.01
C SER A 97 11.00 -8.43 11.60
N VAL A 98 10.06 -8.10 10.74
CA VAL A 98 9.21 -9.06 10.03
C VAL A 98 9.36 -8.79 8.55
N SER A 99 9.70 -9.84 7.79
CA SER A 99 9.88 -9.77 6.34
C SER A 99 8.98 -10.80 5.66
N ILE A 100 8.35 -10.41 4.57
CA ILE A 100 7.69 -11.36 3.68
C ILE A 100 8.75 -11.96 2.78
N VAL A 101 8.96 -13.28 2.92
CA VAL A 101 9.91 -14.03 2.11
C VAL A 101 9.14 -14.81 1.07
N GLU A 102 9.16 -14.32 -0.17
CA GLU A 102 8.58 -15.07 -1.28
C GLU A 102 9.48 -16.24 -1.64
N ALA A 103 8.99 -17.45 -1.38
CA ALA A 103 9.62 -18.66 -1.88
C ALA A 103 9.16 -18.91 -3.32
N ASP A 104 10.10 -18.89 -4.29
CA ASP A 104 9.99 -19.44 -5.66
C ASP A 104 8.74 -19.07 -6.50
N LYS A 105 8.18 -17.87 -6.37
CA LYS A 105 7.02 -17.41 -7.16
C LYS A 105 7.40 -16.64 -8.43
N ALA A 106 8.66 -16.58 -8.78
CA ALA A 106 9.12 -15.93 -10.00
C ALA A 106 8.50 -16.60 -11.23
N GLY A 107 7.58 -15.89 -11.90
CA GLY A 107 7.01 -16.30 -13.18
C GLY A 107 5.55 -16.76 -13.16
N SER A 108 4.83 -16.67 -12.07
CA SER A 108 3.39 -16.94 -12.05
C SER A 108 2.61 -15.70 -12.52
N SER A 109 1.83 -15.85 -13.61
CA SER A 109 0.80 -14.89 -14.01
C SER A 109 -0.52 -15.11 -13.25
N ASP A 110 -0.52 -16.01 -12.26
CA ASP A 110 -1.68 -16.33 -11.44
C ASP A 110 -1.84 -15.28 -10.35
N VAL A 111 -3.02 -14.67 -10.28
CA VAL A 111 -3.37 -13.66 -9.28
C VAL A 111 -3.22 -14.22 -7.85
N ASP A 112 -3.61 -15.48 -7.63
CA ASP A 112 -3.44 -16.15 -6.34
C ASP A 112 -1.97 -16.27 -5.95
N GLY A 113 -1.08 -16.50 -6.93
CA GLY A 113 0.36 -16.54 -6.73
C GLY A 113 0.97 -15.21 -6.30
N HIS A 114 0.39 -14.07 -6.73
CA HIS A 114 0.88 -12.72 -6.36
C HIS A 114 0.38 -12.23 -5.01
N THR A 115 -0.78 -12.71 -4.55
CA THR A 115 -1.40 -12.24 -3.31
C THR A 115 -1.02 -13.06 -2.09
N ALA A 116 -0.74 -14.34 -2.26
CA ALA A 116 -0.36 -15.23 -1.15
C ALA A 116 1.07 -14.95 -0.66
N VAL A 117 1.23 -14.86 0.65
CA VAL A 117 2.53 -14.61 1.32
C VAL A 117 3.30 -15.93 1.51
N GLY A 118 2.60 -17.00 1.87
CA GLY A 118 3.16 -18.34 2.09
C GLY A 118 4.02 -18.48 3.35
N SER A 119 4.92 -17.54 3.62
CA SER A 119 5.75 -17.53 4.83
C SER A 119 6.23 -16.14 5.22
N ILE A 120 6.46 -15.96 6.52
CA ILE A 120 7.00 -14.75 7.13
C ILE A 120 8.30 -15.11 7.84
N LEU A 121 9.36 -14.33 7.61
CA LEU A 121 10.58 -14.37 8.40
C LEU A 121 10.47 -13.36 9.55
N ARG A 122 10.48 -13.85 10.76
CA ARG A 122 10.59 -13.04 11.98
C ARG A 122 12.03 -13.09 12.48
N HIS A 123 12.67 -11.94 12.60
CA HIS A 123 13.99 -11.78 13.18
C HIS A 123 13.89 -11.16 14.57
N GLU A 124 14.58 -11.77 15.55
CA GLU A 124 14.79 -11.24 16.89
C GLU A 124 16.27 -11.35 17.26
N PRO A 125 16.77 -10.62 18.30
CA PRO A 125 18.17 -10.68 18.71
C PRO A 125 18.68 -12.08 19.04
N ILE A 126 17.77 -13.01 19.33
CA ILE A 126 18.11 -14.41 19.66
C ILE A 126 18.12 -15.33 18.45
N GLY A 127 17.68 -14.87 17.28
CA GLY A 127 17.69 -15.64 16.03
C GLY A 127 16.47 -15.42 15.13
N ASP A 128 16.46 -16.13 14.03
CA ASP A 128 15.45 -16.08 13.01
C ASP A 128 14.43 -17.22 13.14
N GLN A 129 13.18 -16.92 12.86
CA GLN A 129 12.09 -17.89 12.81
C GLN A 129 11.32 -17.72 11.51
N VAL A 130 11.17 -18.79 10.74
CA VAL A 130 10.26 -18.83 9.59
C VAL A 130 8.90 -19.32 10.08
N ILE A 131 7.86 -18.53 9.82
CA ILE A 131 6.47 -18.83 10.13
C ILE A 131 5.77 -19.14 8.81
N THR A 132 5.34 -20.37 8.64
CA THR A 132 4.62 -20.82 7.45
C THR A 132 3.13 -20.56 7.61
N LEU A 133 2.46 -20.15 6.55
CA LEU A 133 1.03 -19.84 6.49
C LEU A 133 0.32 -20.86 5.54
N PRO A 134 0.15 -22.12 5.95
CA PRO A 134 -0.35 -23.17 5.04
C PRO A 134 -1.81 -23.00 4.64
N ASP A 135 -2.60 -22.31 5.47
CA ASP A 135 -4.04 -22.11 5.27
C ASP A 135 -4.35 -20.65 4.84
N GLU A 136 -3.40 -20.00 4.17
CA GLU A 136 -3.62 -18.66 3.67
C GLU A 136 -4.71 -18.67 2.59
N PRO A 137 -5.77 -17.84 2.70
CA PRO A 137 -6.86 -17.82 1.72
C PRO A 137 -6.35 -17.31 0.37
N GLY A 138 -6.87 -17.90 -0.71
CA GLY A 138 -6.63 -17.41 -2.07
C GLY A 138 -7.37 -16.10 -2.35
N HIS A 139 -7.05 -15.44 -3.46
CA HIS A 139 -7.62 -14.14 -3.82
C HIS A 139 -9.16 -14.15 -3.86
N GLN A 140 -9.78 -15.16 -4.47
CA GLN A 140 -11.24 -15.26 -4.54
C GLN A 140 -11.86 -15.42 -3.15
N GLU A 141 -11.24 -16.20 -2.27
CA GLU A 141 -11.73 -16.38 -0.90
C GLU A 141 -11.61 -15.08 -0.08
N LEU A 142 -10.55 -14.30 -0.27
CA LEU A 142 -10.43 -12.97 0.33
C LEU A 142 -11.56 -12.03 -0.12
N CYS A 143 -11.88 -12.02 -1.41
CA CYS A 143 -13.01 -11.24 -1.95
C CYS A 143 -14.36 -11.70 -1.37
N ASP A 144 -14.57 -13.01 -1.23
CA ASP A 144 -15.78 -13.56 -0.63
C ASP A 144 -15.93 -13.20 0.85
N LEU A 145 -14.82 -13.22 1.60
CA LEU A 145 -14.77 -12.78 3.01
C LEU A 145 -15.10 -11.29 3.16
N GLU A 146 -14.55 -10.44 2.29
CA GLU A 146 -14.86 -9.01 2.27
C GLU A 146 -16.35 -8.76 2.02
N GLN A 147 -16.90 -9.38 0.99
CA GLN A 147 -18.33 -9.24 0.68
C GLN A 147 -19.22 -9.75 1.81
N ALA A 148 -18.87 -10.89 2.42
CA ALA A 148 -19.58 -11.43 3.56
C ALA A 148 -19.55 -10.47 4.76
N TYR A 149 -18.41 -9.83 5.00
CA TYR A 149 -18.28 -8.82 6.05
C TYR A 149 -19.19 -7.60 5.79
N VAL A 150 -19.21 -7.07 4.57
CA VAL A 150 -20.08 -5.93 4.20
C VAL A 150 -21.56 -6.30 4.36
N LEU A 151 -21.97 -7.50 3.90
CA LEU A 151 -23.34 -7.97 4.07
C LEU A 151 -23.74 -8.12 5.55
N ARG A 152 -22.81 -8.60 6.39
CA ARG A 152 -23.02 -8.68 7.83
C ARG A 152 -23.15 -7.30 8.43
N ALA A 153 -22.27 -6.36 8.05
CA ALA A 153 -22.31 -4.99 8.55
C ALA A 153 -23.65 -4.31 8.27
N ILE A 154 -24.20 -4.50 7.06
CA ILE A 154 -25.52 -3.98 6.71
C ILE A 154 -26.65 -4.65 7.52
N LYS A 155 -26.61 -5.97 7.71
CA LYS A 155 -27.66 -6.72 8.41
C LYS A 155 -27.69 -6.44 9.91
N GLU A 156 -26.53 -6.23 10.51
CA GLU A 156 -26.34 -6.06 11.94
C GLU A 156 -26.17 -4.59 12.36
N ASP A 157 -26.26 -3.65 11.40
CA ASP A 157 -26.05 -2.21 11.59
C ASP A 157 -24.73 -1.88 12.31
N LEU A 158 -23.62 -2.50 11.84
CA LEU A 158 -22.31 -2.31 12.44
C LEU A 158 -21.79 -0.90 12.14
N ASP A 159 -21.14 -0.28 13.12
CA ASP A 159 -20.46 1.00 12.92
C ASP A 159 -19.18 0.80 12.08
N LEU A 160 -19.19 1.35 10.86
CA LEU A 160 -18.07 1.34 9.93
C LEU A 160 -17.29 2.66 9.89
N SER A 161 -17.54 3.58 10.85
CA SER A 161 -16.91 4.90 10.86
C SER A 161 -15.39 4.84 10.85
N ARG A 162 -14.79 3.88 11.55
CA ARG A 162 -13.33 3.68 11.56
C ARG A 162 -12.83 3.28 10.17
N HIS A 163 -13.45 2.30 9.52
CA HIS A 163 -13.06 1.88 8.16
C HIS A 163 -13.16 3.03 7.15
N MET A 164 -14.21 3.84 7.26
CA MET A 164 -14.36 5.02 6.40
C MET A 164 -13.26 6.07 6.65
N GLN A 165 -12.88 6.29 7.91
CA GLN A 165 -11.78 7.19 8.25
C GLN A 165 -10.45 6.68 7.72
N ASP A 166 -10.16 5.39 7.89
CA ASP A 166 -8.94 4.76 7.42
C ASP A 166 -8.82 4.84 5.89
N ALA A 167 -9.90 4.59 5.15
CA ALA A 167 -9.95 4.71 3.70
C ALA A 167 -9.71 6.16 3.21
N VAL A 168 -10.29 7.15 3.89
CA VAL A 168 -10.07 8.57 3.57
C VAL A 168 -8.64 8.98 3.89
N GLN A 169 -8.09 8.51 5.01
CA GLN A 169 -6.73 8.83 5.43
C GLN A 169 -5.68 8.26 4.49
N SER A 170 -5.78 6.99 4.10
CA SER A 170 -4.85 6.36 3.18
C SER A 170 -4.86 7.03 1.81
N LEU A 171 -6.03 7.40 1.29
CA LEU A 171 -6.14 8.18 0.07
C LEU A 171 -5.53 9.58 0.21
N ALA A 172 -5.77 10.27 1.33
CA ALA A 172 -5.20 11.61 1.57
C ALA A 172 -3.66 11.59 1.60
N ILE A 173 -3.05 10.55 2.15
CA ILE A 173 -1.60 10.34 2.13
C ILE A 173 -1.09 10.17 0.69
N CYS A 174 -1.76 9.35 -0.14
CA CYS A 174 -1.37 9.15 -1.53
C CYS A 174 -1.50 10.43 -2.36
N LEU A 175 -2.58 11.18 -2.19
CA LEU A 175 -2.76 12.48 -2.85
C LEU A 175 -1.72 13.53 -2.40
N ALA A 176 -1.34 13.51 -1.12
CA ALA A 176 -0.25 14.35 -0.61
C ALA A 176 1.11 13.95 -1.21
N ALA A 177 1.32 12.67 -1.51
CA ALA A 177 2.51 12.22 -2.24
C ALA A 177 2.52 12.77 -3.66
N ASP A 178 1.41 12.72 -4.39
CA ASP A 178 1.28 13.31 -5.73
C ASP A 178 1.53 14.83 -5.70
N GLU A 179 1.00 15.53 -4.70
CA GLU A 179 1.29 16.96 -4.50
C GLU A 179 2.77 17.20 -4.23
N SER A 180 3.39 16.38 -3.39
CA SER A 180 4.82 16.47 -3.10
C SER A 180 5.67 16.25 -4.35
N ILE A 181 5.33 15.28 -5.19
CA ILE A 181 6.00 15.01 -6.47
C ILE A 181 5.87 16.23 -7.39
N ARG A 182 4.68 16.77 -7.54
CA ARG A 182 4.41 17.92 -8.42
C ARG A 182 5.10 19.20 -7.96
N THR A 183 5.20 19.42 -6.64
CA THR A 183 5.76 20.67 -6.07
C THR A 183 7.25 20.57 -5.73
N GLY A 184 7.79 19.36 -5.63
CA GLY A 184 9.14 19.09 -5.14
C GLY A 184 9.33 19.40 -3.65
N ARG A 185 8.25 19.44 -2.86
CA ARG A 185 8.26 19.76 -1.43
C ARG A 185 7.46 18.75 -0.63
N PRO A 186 7.88 18.43 0.62
CA PRO A 186 7.04 17.68 1.53
C PRO A 186 5.70 18.38 1.79
N VAL A 187 4.66 17.60 2.04
CA VAL A 187 3.31 18.07 2.38
C VAL A 187 3.04 17.70 3.84
N GLU A 188 2.71 18.71 4.64
CA GLU A 188 2.26 18.49 6.02
C GLU A 188 0.79 18.08 6.01
N LEU A 189 0.46 17.02 6.73
CA LEU A 189 -0.90 16.54 6.85
C LEU A 189 -1.60 17.23 8.02
N ALA A 190 -2.86 17.62 7.79
CA ALA A 190 -3.69 18.14 8.88
C ALA A 190 -3.98 17.01 9.87
N LYS A 191 -3.86 17.32 11.17
CA LYS A 191 -4.30 16.37 12.20
C LYS A 191 -5.77 16.02 11.98
N PRO A 192 -6.15 14.74 12.09
CA PRO A 192 -7.56 14.39 12.09
C PRO A 192 -8.26 15.24 13.16
N ASN A 193 -9.33 15.92 12.77
CA ASN A 193 -10.17 16.60 13.76
C ASN A 193 -10.73 15.51 14.69
N THR A 194 -10.12 15.34 15.83
CA THR A 194 -10.77 14.72 16.98
C THR A 194 -11.86 15.68 17.40
N SER A 195 -12.99 15.66 16.67
CA SER A 195 -14.21 16.31 17.15
C SER A 195 -14.52 15.67 18.50
N GLU A 196 -14.33 16.47 19.53
CA GLU A 196 -14.75 16.21 20.89
C GLU A 196 -16.11 15.53 20.91
N ASN A 197 -16.14 14.23 21.18
CA ASN A 197 -17.33 13.62 21.74
C ASN A 197 -17.40 14.07 23.19
N THR A 198 -17.81 15.35 23.37
CA THR A 198 -18.30 15.86 24.63
C THR A 198 -19.81 15.66 24.60
N GLN A 199 -20.24 14.61 25.22
CA GLN A 199 -21.46 14.39 26.06
C GLN A 199 -22.01 12.98 25.88
#